data_b527899a1318f1d0d057d3ad6334b07c
#
_entry.id   b527899a1318f1d0d057d3ad6334b07c
#
_cell.length_a   1.000
_cell.length_b   1.000
_cell.length_c   1.000
_cell.angle_alpha   90.00
_cell.angle_beta   90.00
_cell.angle_gamma   90.00
#
_symmetry.space_group_name_H-M   'P 1'
#
loop_
_entity.id
_entity.type
_entity.pdbx_description
1 polymer ?
#
loop_
_entity_poly.entity_id
_entity_poly.type
_entity_poly.pdbx_seq_one_letter_code
_entity_poly.pdbx_strand_id
1 'polypeptide(L)'
;GVSDPMERVRLLSDFCRNLSGELVLVGSSLGAFVSMAAAPSLHAKGLFLMAPAVGLPDLPPLNIAPLDCPITVVHGWRDEVIPYENSVQFAKARGATLHLVESDHRLHSALPLIRSLFQHFLIELDILPPME
;
A
#
# COMPACT_ATOMS: atom_id res chain seq x y z
N GLY A 1 2.35 -17.64 -13.19
CA GLY A 1 2.56 -16.33 -12.59
C GLY A 1 3.89 -16.23 -11.89
N VAL A 2 4.31 -15.03 -11.69
CA VAL A 2 5.56 -14.76 -10.99
C VAL A 2 5.30 -14.86 -9.49
N SER A 3 5.97 -15.79 -8.81
CA SER A 3 5.80 -16.01 -7.38
C SER A 3 6.86 -15.31 -6.53
N ASP A 4 8.02 -14.99 -7.11
CA ASP A 4 9.10 -14.31 -6.39
C ASP A 4 8.74 -12.82 -6.18
N PRO A 5 8.64 -12.36 -4.92
CA PRO A 5 8.31 -10.96 -4.65
C PRO A 5 9.27 -9.97 -5.30
N MET A 6 10.56 -10.24 -5.29
CA MET A 6 11.55 -9.32 -5.86
C MET A 6 11.48 -9.27 -7.38
N GLU A 7 11.09 -10.36 -8.03
CA GLU A 7 10.84 -10.35 -9.47
C GLU A 7 9.60 -9.51 -9.80
N ARG A 8 8.58 -9.56 -8.96
CA ARG A 8 7.40 -8.69 -9.13
C ARG A 8 7.77 -7.21 -8.97
N VAL A 9 8.66 -6.90 -8.05
CA VAL A 9 9.17 -5.52 -7.88
C VAL A 9 9.85 -5.06 -9.16
N ARG A 10 10.70 -5.90 -9.75
CA ARG A 10 11.41 -5.58 -10.99
C ARG A 10 10.42 -5.35 -12.13
N LEU A 11 9.43 -6.22 -12.29
CA LEU A 11 8.44 -6.10 -13.35
C LEU A 11 7.60 -4.82 -13.21
N LEU A 12 7.17 -4.49 -11.99
CA LEU A 12 6.43 -3.26 -11.75
C LEU A 12 7.29 -2.04 -12.06
N SER A 13 8.54 -2.02 -11.61
CA SER A 13 9.45 -0.92 -11.82
C SER A 13 9.72 -0.70 -13.31
N ASP A 14 9.97 -1.79 -14.05
CA ASP A 14 10.22 -1.72 -15.50
C ASP A 14 9.00 -1.18 -16.25
N PHE A 15 7.82 -1.65 -15.87
CA PHE A 15 6.57 -1.17 -16.47
C PHE A 15 6.38 0.33 -16.23
N CYS A 16 6.54 0.76 -14.99
CA CYS A 16 6.27 2.14 -14.60
C CYS A 16 7.29 3.14 -15.16
N ARG A 17 8.51 2.71 -15.45
CA ARG A 17 9.53 3.61 -16.06
C ARG A 17 9.10 4.17 -17.39
N ASN A 18 8.21 3.49 -18.09
CA ASN A 18 7.71 3.92 -19.40
C ASN A 18 6.47 4.82 -19.28
N LEU A 19 5.98 5.05 -18.06
CA LEU A 19 4.84 5.92 -17.82
C LEU A 19 5.32 7.34 -17.53
N SER A 20 4.56 8.31 -17.98
CA SER A 20 4.81 9.72 -17.68
C SER A 20 3.81 10.23 -16.65
N GLY A 21 4.19 11.28 -15.93
CA GLY A 21 3.33 11.89 -14.94
C GLY A 21 3.56 11.36 -13.54
N GLU A 22 2.71 11.78 -12.62
CA GLU A 22 2.81 11.38 -11.22
C GLU A 22 2.23 9.98 -11.01
N LEU A 23 2.90 9.20 -10.16
CA LEU A 23 2.48 7.83 -9.87
C LEU A 23 1.98 7.72 -8.44
N VAL A 24 0.82 7.10 -8.29
CA VAL A 24 0.33 6.60 -7.01
C VAL A 24 0.28 5.09 -7.12
N LEU A 25 0.86 4.40 -6.16
CA LEU A 25 0.85 2.94 -6.16
C LEU A 25 -0.20 2.45 -5.18
N VAL A 26 -0.99 1.50 -5.65
CA VAL A 26 -2.05 0.86 -4.87
C VAL A 26 -1.75 -0.63 -4.85
N GLY A 27 -1.74 -1.23 -3.67
CA GLY A 27 -1.44 -2.64 -3.56
C GLY A 27 -2.23 -3.31 -2.45
N SER A 28 -2.47 -4.60 -2.61
CA SER A 28 -3.16 -5.43 -1.64
C SER A 28 -2.30 -6.65 -1.33
N SER A 29 -2.19 -7.01 -0.05
CA SER A 29 -1.47 -8.19 0.41
C SER A 29 -0.02 -8.19 -0.10
N LEU A 30 0.39 -9.19 -0.86
CA LEU A 30 1.73 -9.24 -1.47
C LEU A 30 1.95 -8.07 -2.44
N GLY A 31 0.90 -7.65 -3.16
CA GLY A 31 0.98 -6.48 -4.03
C GLY A 31 1.31 -5.20 -3.29
N ALA A 32 0.89 -5.08 -2.02
CA ALA A 32 1.27 -3.95 -1.18
C ALA A 32 2.76 -3.97 -0.87
N PHE A 33 3.32 -5.14 -0.55
CA PHE A 33 4.76 -5.30 -0.36
C PHE A 33 5.53 -4.87 -1.61
N VAL A 34 5.09 -5.35 -2.78
CA VAL A 34 5.71 -5.03 -4.07
C VAL A 34 5.67 -3.53 -4.33
N SER A 35 4.52 -2.89 -4.07
CA SER A 35 4.35 -1.44 -4.26
C SER A 35 5.30 -0.65 -3.38
N MET A 36 5.42 -1.04 -2.11
CA MET A 36 6.34 -0.39 -1.18
C MET A 36 7.80 -0.51 -1.62
N ALA A 37 8.20 -1.70 -2.03
CA ALA A 37 9.57 -1.94 -2.44
C ALA A 37 9.94 -1.17 -3.71
N ALA A 38 8.98 -0.97 -4.62
CA ALA A 38 9.20 -0.24 -5.86
C ALA A 38 9.11 1.29 -5.71
N ALA A 39 8.39 1.77 -4.69
CA ALA A 39 8.06 3.18 -4.55
C ALA A 39 9.26 4.14 -4.55
N PRO A 40 10.38 3.86 -3.85
CA PRO A 40 11.49 4.80 -3.83
C PRO A 40 12.10 5.05 -5.21
N SER A 41 12.35 4.00 -5.98
CA SER A 41 12.96 4.13 -7.30
C SER A 41 12.01 4.76 -8.32
N LEU A 42 10.72 4.67 -8.10
CA LEU A 42 9.69 5.23 -8.98
C LEU A 42 9.28 6.65 -8.57
N HIS A 43 9.78 7.15 -7.46
CA HIS A 43 9.40 8.45 -6.91
C HIS A 43 7.87 8.57 -6.76
N ALA A 44 7.25 7.52 -6.20
CA ALA A 44 5.81 7.49 -6.02
C ALA A 44 5.34 8.70 -5.21
N LYS A 45 4.25 9.31 -5.62
CA LYS A 45 3.64 10.45 -4.93
C LYS A 45 2.86 10.02 -3.70
N GLY A 46 2.38 8.78 -3.68
CA GLY A 46 1.66 8.22 -2.55
C GLY A 46 1.51 6.72 -2.66
N LEU A 47 1.25 6.10 -1.52
CA LEU A 47 1.01 4.66 -1.41
C LEU A 47 -0.31 4.42 -0.70
N PHE A 48 -1.18 3.64 -1.33
CA PHE A 48 -2.43 3.20 -0.71
C PHE A 48 -2.40 1.67 -0.61
N LEU A 49 -2.31 1.17 0.61
CA LEU A 49 -2.01 -0.24 0.88
C LEU A 49 -3.17 -0.90 1.62
N MET A 50 -3.59 -2.06 1.13
CA MET A 50 -4.69 -2.83 1.72
C MET A 50 -4.19 -4.16 2.20
N ALA A 51 -4.43 -4.48 3.49
CA ALA A 51 -3.98 -5.72 4.12
C ALA A 51 -2.53 -6.05 3.74
N PRO A 52 -1.59 -5.12 3.94
CA PRO A 52 -0.24 -5.27 3.39
C PRO A 52 0.52 -6.43 4.02
N ALA A 53 1.29 -7.12 3.18
CA ALA A 53 2.16 -8.21 3.63
C ALA A 53 3.43 -7.62 4.24
N VAL A 54 3.33 -7.16 5.48
CA VAL A 54 4.43 -6.57 6.24
C VAL A 54 4.67 -7.37 7.52
N GLY A 55 5.89 -7.36 8.00
CA GLY A 55 6.24 -8.05 9.24
C GLY A 55 6.17 -9.57 9.15
N LEU A 56 6.21 -10.13 7.95
CA LEU A 56 6.16 -11.57 7.74
C LEU A 56 7.56 -12.14 7.60
N PRO A 57 7.86 -13.28 8.26
CA PRO A 57 9.21 -13.86 8.22
C PRO A 57 9.63 -14.37 6.84
N ASP A 58 8.65 -14.71 5.99
CA ASP A 58 8.92 -15.25 4.67
C ASP A 58 9.26 -14.18 3.62
N LEU A 59 9.11 -12.91 3.96
CA LEU A 59 9.42 -11.82 3.05
C LEU A 59 10.71 -11.14 3.46
N PRO A 60 11.51 -10.66 2.47
CA PRO A 60 12.70 -9.90 2.80
C PRO A 60 12.34 -8.66 3.61
N PRO A 61 13.18 -8.26 4.57
CA PRO A 61 12.95 -6.99 5.24
C PRO A 61 13.00 -5.85 4.24
N LEU A 62 12.05 -4.92 4.35
CA LEU A 62 12.05 -3.73 3.52
C LEU A 62 13.09 -2.76 4.07
N ASN A 63 14.32 -2.93 3.63
CA ASN A 63 15.41 -1.99 3.91
C ASN A 63 15.24 -0.78 3.00
N ILE A 64 14.13 -0.11 3.16
CA ILE A 64 13.85 1.05 2.33
C ILE A 64 14.28 2.29 3.07
N ALA A 65 14.96 3.19 2.36
CA ALA A 65 15.11 4.55 2.78
C ALA A 65 13.72 5.11 3.14
N PRO A 66 13.62 6.05 4.09
CA PRO A 66 12.32 6.62 4.43
C PRO A 66 11.58 7.05 3.17
N LEU A 67 10.33 6.61 3.04
CA LEU A 67 9.50 7.00 1.91
C LEU A 67 9.07 8.45 2.12
N ASP A 68 9.36 9.30 1.15
CA ASP A 68 9.03 10.71 1.20
C ASP A 68 7.62 11.00 0.68
N CYS A 69 6.72 10.03 0.78
CA CYS A 69 5.36 10.20 0.30
C CYS A 69 4.35 9.75 1.36
N PRO A 70 3.14 10.32 1.33
CA PRO A 70 2.07 9.87 2.22
C PRO A 70 1.72 8.41 1.97
N ILE A 71 1.47 7.69 3.06
CA ILE A 71 1.09 6.28 3.06
C ILE A 71 -0.21 6.13 3.81
N THR A 72 -1.21 5.53 3.18
CA THR A 72 -2.44 5.13 3.84
C THR A 72 -2.56 3.62 3.82
N VAL A 73 -2.88 3.03 4.95
CA VAL A 73 -3.05 1.58 5.12
C VAL A 73 -4.47 1.31 5.59
N VAL A 74 -5.11 0.31 4.99
CA VAL A 74 -6.40 -0.22 5.44
C VAL A 74 -6.22 -1.69 5.78
N HIS A 75 -6.62 -2.10 6.99
CA HIS A 75 -6.46 -3.48 7.44
C HIS A 75 -7.72 -3.93 8.19
N GLY A 76 -8.14 -5.16 7.94
CA GLY A 76 -9.32 -5.73 8.60
C GLY A 76 -8.98 -6.31 9.96
N TRP A 77 -9.84 -6.04 10.97
CA TRP A 77 -9.69 -6.61 12.30
C TRP A 77 -9.67 -8.13 12.31
N ARG A 78 -10.38 -8.75 11.36
CA ARG A 78 -10.59 -10.20 11.28
C ARG A 78 -9.72 -10.87 10.24
N ASP A 79 -8.64 -10.22 9.85
CA ASP A 79 -7.68 -10.80 8.91
C ASP A 79 -6.98 -11.99 9.55
N GLU A 80 -7.20 -13.20 8.99
CA GLU A 80 -6.61 -14.44 9.48
C GLU A 80 -5.34 -14.80 8.73
N VAL A 81 -5.00 -14.06 7.68
CA VAL A 81 -3.81 -14.29 6.86
C VAL A 81 -2.66 -13.44 7.36
N ILE A 82 -2.91 -12.14 7.54
CA ILE A 82 -1.91 -11.19 8.04
C ILE A 82 -2.50 -10.50 9.27
N PRO A 83 -1.87 -10.65 10.44
CA PRO A 83 -2.37 -9.99 11.65
C PRO A 83 -2.38 -8.47 11.48
N TYR A 84 -3.48 -7.84 11.86
CA TYR A 84 -3.59 -6.37 11.74
C TYR A 84 -2.52 -5.66 12.59
N GLU A 85 -2.04 -6.31 13.65
CA GLU A 85 -0.98 -5.76 14.50
C GLU A 85 0.28 -5.44 13.69
N ASN A 86 0.54 -6.19 12.62
CA ASN A 86 1.68 -5.92 11.74
C ASN A 86 1.53 -4.55 11.07
N SER A 87 0.31 -4.19 10.66
CA SER A 87 0.04 -2.88 10.11
C SER A 87 0.13 -1.77 11.15
N VAL A 88 -0.25 -2.04 12.39
CA VAL A 88 -0.10 -1.07 13.48
C VAL A 88 1.37 -0.72 13.68
N GLN A 89 2.23 -1.74 13.76
CA GLN A 89 3.67 -1.52 13.91
C GLN A 89 4.28 -0.80 12.72
N PHE A 90 3.88 -1.20 11.51
CA PHE A 90 4.34 -0.57 10.29
C PHE A 90 3.95 0.91 10.24
N ALA A 91 2.69 1.21 10.54
CA ALA A 91 2.19 2.59 10.49
C ALA A 91 2.91 3.48 11.49
N LYS A 92 3.16 2.98 12.70
CA LYS A 92 3.91 3.74 13.71
C LYS A 92 5.34 4.00 13.26
N ALA A 93 5.99 3.00 12.67
CA ALA A 93 7.39 3.12 12.27
C ALA A 93 7.57 4.03 11.05
N ARG A 94 6.58 4.09 10.16
CA ARG A 94 6.69 4.82 8.89
C ARG A 94 5.91 6.12 8.87
N GLY A 95 5.15 6.43 9.90
CA GLY A 95 4.30 7.62 9.91
C GLY A 95 3.13 7.51 8.95
N ALA A 96 2.62 6.31 8.74
CA ALA A 96 1.46 6.09 7.86
C ALA A 96 0.15 6.35 8.59
N THR A 97 -0.89 6.71 7.82
CA THR A 97 -2.26 6.74 8.31
C THR A 97 -2.83 5.33 8.23
N LEU A 98 -3.41 4.84 9.32
CA LEU A 98 -3.97 3.50 9.39
C LEU A 98 -5.46 3.54 9.68
N HIS A 99 -6.23 2.81 8.89
CA HIS A 99 -7.65 2.56 9.11
C HIS A 99 -7.85 1.09 9.40
N LEU A 100 -8.33 0.77 10.61
CA LEU A 100 -8.73 -0.59 10.97
C LEU A 100 -10.23 -0.71 10.78
N VAL A 101 -10.65 -1.71 10.01
CA VAL A 101 -12.04 -1.83 9.58
C VAL A 101 -12.61 -3.21 9.94
N GLU A 102 -13.92 -3.30 10.08
CA GLU A 102 -14.61 -4.57 10.35
C GLU A 102 -14.68 -5.38 9.05
N SER A 103 -13.63 -6.16 8.79
CA SER A 103 -13.52 -6.97 7.59
C SER A 103 -12.42 -8.01 7.74
N ASP A 104 -12.36 -8.94 6.79
CA ASP A 104 -11.34 -9.99 6.70
C ASP A 104 -10.19 -9.59 5.78
N HIS A 105 -9.34 -10.56 5.40
CA HIS A 105 -8.18 -10.30 4.53
C HIS A 105 -8.57 -9.77 3.15
N ARG A 106 -9.70 -10.19 2.61
CA ARG A 106 -10.15 -9.77 1.28
C ARG A 106 -10.78 -8.39 1.25
N LEU A 107 -11.21 -7.89 2.41
CA LEU A 107 -11.78 -6.55 2.56
C LEU A 107 -13.05 -6.29 1.72
N HIS A 108 -13.74 -7.34 1.28
CA HIS A 108 -14.94 -7.19 0.44
C HIS A 108 -16.05 -6.41 1.13
N SER A 109 -16.26 -6.66 2.44
CA SER A 109 -17.30 -5.97 3.19
C SER A 109 -16.99 -4.49 3.41
N ALA A 110 -15.73 -4.09 3.24
CA ALA A 110 -15.28 -2.72 3.44
C ALA A 110 -15.08 -1.96 2.13
N LEU A 111 -15.39 -2.54 0.97
CA LEU A 111 -15.14 -1.91 -0.32
C LEU A 111 -15.75 -0.52 -0.47
N PRO A 112 -17.01 -0.27 -0.07
CA PRO A 112 -17.55 1.10 -0.14
C PRO A 112 -16.75 2.11 0.68
N LEU A 113 -16.32 1.73 1.87
CA LEU A 113 -15.50 2.59 2.72
C LEU A 113 -14.10 2.80 2.10
N ILE A 114 -13.49 1.74 1.60
CA ILE A 114 -12.17 1.83 0.96
C ILE A 114 -12.22 2.78 -0.23
N ARG A 115 -13.28 2.70 -1.02
CA ARG A 115 -13.47 3.61 -2.16
C ARG A 115 -13.47 5.06 -1.70
N SER A 116 -14.19 5.37 -0.64
CA SER A 116 -14.24 6.72 -0.07
C SER A 116 -12.89 7.16 0.47
N LEU A 117 -12.18 6.26 1.16
CA LEU A 117 -10.86 6.54 1.69
C LEU A 117 -9.86 6.81 0.58
N PHE A 118 -9.94 6.05 -0.51
CA PHE A 118 -9.04 6.23 -1.64
C PHE A 118 -9.29 7.57 -2.36
N GLN A 119 -10.57 7.92 -2.56
CA GLN A 119 -10.91 9.23 -3.13
C GLN A 119 -10.36 10.37 -2.29
N HIS A 120 -10.52 10.28 -0.97
CA HIS A 120 -10.00 11.28 -0.04
C HIS A 120 -8.46 11.35 -0.12
N PHE A 121 -7.81 10.21 -0.20
CA PHE A 121 -6.36 10.13 -0.35
C PHE A 121 -5.89 10.87 -1.62
N LEU A 122 -6.56 10.66 -2.74
CA LEU A 122 -6.20 11.33 -4.00
C LEU A 122 -6.45 12.83 -3.94
N ILE A 123 -7.47 13.26 -3.21
CA ILE A 123 -7.72 14.70 -2.99
C ILE A 123 -6.59 15.31 -2.17
N GLU A 124 -6.16 14.66 -1.12
CA GLU A 124 -5.06 15.15 -0.29
C GLU A 124 -3.73 15.22 -1.06
N LEU A 125 -3.54 14.35 -2.06
CA LEU A 125 -2.36 14.38 -2.92
C LEU A 125 -2.45 15.39 -4.06
N ASP A 126 -3.53 16.17 -4.14
CA ASP A 126 -3.80 17.14 -5.23
C ASP A 126 -3.93 16.45 -6.61
N ILE A 127 -4.33 15.18 -6.63
CA ILE A 127 -4.57 14.45 -7.88
C ILE A 127 -6.01 14.63 -8.34
N LEU A 128 -6.96 14.62 -7.38
CA LEU A 128 -8.35 14.92 -7.65
C LEU A 128 -8.72 16.27 -7.05
N PRO A 129 -9.66 17.01 -7.66
CA PRO A 129 -10.13 18.26 -7.09
C PRO A 129 -10.96 17.99 -5.82
N PRO A 130 -11.02 18.99 -4.90
CA PRO A 130 -11.87 18.85 -3.72
C PRO A 130 -13.32 18.58 -4.13
N MET A 131 -14.01 17.76 -3.33
CA MET A 131 -15.44 17.53 -3.52
C MET A 131 -16.22 18.74 -2.98
N GLU A 132 -17.18 19.20 -3.79
CA GLU A 132 -18.08 20.28 -3.39
C GLU A 132 -19.31 19.73 -2.69
#